data_d70ae1c920fe453eac89afc539eb97c4
#
_entry.id   d70ae1c920fe453eac89afc539eb97c4
#
_cell.length_a   1.000
_cell.length_b   1.000
_cell.length_c   1.000
_cell.angle_alpha   90.00
_cell.angle_beta   90.00
_cell.angle_gamma   90.00
#
_symmetry.space_group_name_H-M   'P 1'
#
loop_
_entity.id
_entity.type
_entity.pdbx_description
1 polymer ?
#
loop_
_entity_poly.entity_id
_entity_poly.type
_entity_poly.pdbx_seq_one_letter_code
_entity_poly.pdbx_strand_id
1 'polypeptide(L)'
;MSGLVATLQNDLVALSNEAKRKNPEIKEAAERLLYLLRSLKDRQAALPPGAPDTLTADLANTDDTVKPFIMSCDTKNPKLIPIAISCLQKLISHHAVPESSTSLILKTLSDQVGSTMELQLKILQTILPLITNYHSVHGEVLADALLLCYRLQDTKTPVVNSTAAATFRQLVIYAFEKLSIEDFKINSPEPRPLSSTAHNAKTPTERLSNDMTSTPLTSNAPKTELSSEYAQYVTDAFMIFQDLCLLASGEQGTFLRVHTMSKGFCLELVESILSGNHEIFTIHPQLLSLLKDKICPLVIKAFSEKNDFSMTVRLMRVLQVIIKNFHLVLVMECEIFMSLYAKLLESETIAVWQRVLVLEAVHNLFSDATLQRSIFEMYDAKEHSTRIF
;
A
#
# COMPACT_ATOMS: atom_id res chain seq x y z
N MET A 1 -5.96 -1.69 -27.19
CA MET A 1 -5.59 -0.26 -27.32
C MET A 1 -6.52 0.57 -28.21
N SER A 2 -7.05 0.08 -29.33
CA SER A 2 -7.99 0.88 -30.19
C SER A 2 -9.22 1.41 -29.44
N GLY A 3 -9.73 0.69 -28.43
CA GLY A 3 -10.85 1.11 -27.60
C GLY A 3 -10.57 2.34 -26.72
N LEU A 4 -9.38 2.46 -26.12
CA LEU A 4 -8.99 3.61 -25.31
C LEU A 4 -8.96 4.88 -26.15
N VAL A 5 -8.29 4.83 -27.31
CA VAL A 5 -8.17 5.99 -28.21
C VAL A 5 -9.53 6.47 -28.68
N ALA A 6 -10.41 5.55 -29.11
CA ALA A 6 -11.74 5.90 -29.57
C ALA A 6 -12.58 6.57 -28.46
N THR A 7 -12.53 6.03 -27.25
CA THR A 7 -13.27 6.60 -26.11
C THR A 7 -12.70 7.97 -25.70
N LEU A 8 -11.37 8.12 -25.63
CA LEU A 8 -10.73 9.40 -25.33
C LEU A 8 -11.03 10.46 -26.40
N GLN A 9 -11.02 10.09 -27.67
CA GLN A 9 -11.39 11.00 -28.74
C GLN A 9 -12.82 11.51 -28.60
N ASN A 10 -13.76 10.62 -28.27
CA ASN A 10 -15.16 11.02 -28.04
C ASN A 10 -15.31 11.95 -26.86
N ASP A 11 -14.62 11.62 -25.73
CA ASP A 11 -14.68 12.44 -24.52
C ASP A 11 -14.02 13.82 -24.73
N LEU A 12 -12.91 13.89 -25.47
CA LEU A 12 -12.25 15.17 -25.81
C LEU A 12 -13.10 16.03 -26.73
N VAL A 13 -13.82 15.42 -27.68
CA VAL A 13 -14.79 16.15 -28.52
C VAL A 13 -15.94 16.68 -27.64
N ALA A 14 -16.45 15.89 -26.70
CA ALA A 14 -17.46 16.33 -25.76
C ALA A 14 -16.94 17.47 -24.89
N LEU A 15 -15.72 17.37 -24.36
CA LEU A 15 -15.05 18.39 -23.58
C LEU A 15 -14.88 19.70 -24.35
N SER A 16 -14.35 19.64 -25.59
CA SER A 16 -14.16 20.79 -26.48
C SER A 16 -15.51 21.46 -26.79
N ASN A 17 -16.57 20.67 -27.01
CA ASN A 17 -17.90 21.17 -27.27
C ASN A 17 -18.53 21.87 -26.05
N GLU A 18 -18.35 21.35 -24.85
CA GLU A 18 -18.89 21.96 -23.62
C GLU A 18 -18.09 23.19 -23.18
N ALA A 19 -16.75 23.19 -23.41
CA ALA A 19 -15.87 24.31 -23.09
C ALA A 19 -16.15 25.56 -23.95
N LYS A 20 -16.41 25.37 -25.26
CA LYS A 20 -16.73 26.41 -26.28
C LYS A 20 -16.30 27.84 -25.92
N ARG A 21 -17.30 28.73 -25.77
CA ARG A 21 -17.08 30.18 -25.62
C ARG A 21 -16.63 30.60 -24.20
N LYS A 22 -16.95 29.80 -23.18
CA LYS A 22 -16.65 30.18 -21.78
C LYS A 22 -15.21 29.88 -21.37
N ASN A 23 -14.63 28.83 -21.93
CA ASN A 23 -13.29 28.38 -21.59
C ASN A 23 -12.49 28.04 -22.87
N PRO A 24 -12.07 29.06 -23.62
CA PRO A 24 -11.38 28.85 -24.90
C PRO A 24 -10.05 28.10 -24.77
N GLU A 25 -9.33 28.33 -23.68
CA GLU A 25 -8.06 27.64 -23.39
C GLU A 25 -8.22 26.13 -23.22
N ILE A 26 -9.31 25.68 -22.57
CA ILE A 26 -9.62 24.26 -22.42
C ILE A 26 -9.95 23.65 -23.77
N LYS A 27 -10.74 24.36 -24.56
CA LYS A 27 -11.06 23.93 -25.94
C LYS A 27 -9.79 23.73 -26.76
N GLU A 28 -8.89 24.70 -26.77
CA GLU A 28 -7.62 24.65 -27.48
C GLU A 28 -6.73 23.49 -26.99
N ALA A 29 -6.62 23.30 -25.65
CA ALA A 29 -5.87 22.19 -25.08
C ALA A 29 -6.46 20.83 -25.48
N ALA A 30 -7.80 20.69 -25.47
CA ALA A 30 -8.48 19.47 -25.89
C ALA A 30 -8.28 19.18 -27.38
N GLU A 31 -8.32 20.19 -28.22
CA GLU A 31 -8.08 20.06 -29.68
C GLU A 31 -6.62 19.70 -30.00
N ARG A 32 -5.65 20.25 -29.26
CA ARG A 32 -4.24 19.83 -29.33
C ARG A 32 -4.05 18.36 -28.98
N LEU A 33 -4.65 17.91 -27.91
CA LEU A 33 -4.57 16.51 -27.53
C LEU A 33 -5.29 15.59 -28.50
N LEU A 34 -6.42 16.03 -29.11
CA LEU A 34 -7.09 15.29 -30.19
C LEU A 34 -6.19 15.14 -31.44
N TYR A 35 -5.47 16.19 -31.80
CA TYR A 35 -4.51 16.13 -32.89
C TYR A 35 -3.36 15.16 -32.58
N LEU A 36 -2.80 15.24 -31.39
CA LEU A 36 -1.76 14.33 -30.94
C LEU A 36 -2.23 12.86 -30.96
N LEU A 37 -3.42 12.56 -30.45
CA LEU A 37 -3.98 11.20 -30.48
C LEU A 37 -4.18 10.66 -31.90
N ARG A 38 -4.57 11.52 -32.87
CA ARG A 38 -4.69 11.13 -34.27
C ARG A 38 -3.32 10.82 -34.86
N SER A 39 -2.33 11.70 -34.65
CA SER A 39 -0.98 11.50 -35.18
C SER A 39 -0.32 10.25 -34.60
N LEU A 40 -0.50 9.95 -33.31
CA LEU A 40 -0.01 8.74 -32.68
C LEU A 40 -0.68 7.47 -33.23
N LYS A 41 -2.00 7.53 -33.45
CA LYS A 41 -2.76 6.44 -34.04
C LYS A 41 -2.30 6.15 -35.48
N ASP A 42 -2.09 7.19 -36.27
CA ASP A 42 -1.64 7.06 -37.68
C ASP A 42 -0.20 6.51 -37.73
N ARG A 43 0.66 6.97 -36.81
CA ARG A 43 2.02 6.43 -36.66
C ARG A 43 1.99 4.94 -36.27
N GLN A 44 1.15 4.55 -35.32
CA GLN A 44 0.99 3.15 -34.93
C GLN A 44 0.46 2.27 -36.06
N ALA A 45 -0.48 2.80 -36.89
CA ALA A 45 -1.02 2.10 -38.03
C ALA A 45 0.01 1.91 -39.16
N ALA A 46 1.03 2.76 -39.24
CA ALA A 46 2.12 2.67 -40.22
C ALA A 46 3.23 1.67 -39.82
N LEU A 47 3.21 1.15 -38.57
CA LEU A 47 4.16 0.16 -38.13
C LEU A 47 3.86 -1.24 -38.71
N PRO A 48 4.89 -2.09 -38.92
CA PRO A 48 4.69 -3.44 -39.42
C PRO A 48 3.85 -4.29 -38.47
N PRO A 49 3.10 -5.30 -38.98
CA PRO A 49 2.32 -6.21 -38.15
C PRO A 49 3.19 -6.93 -37.10
N GLY A 50 2.82 -6.79 -35.83
CA GLY A 50 3.57 -7.34 -34.70
C GLY A 50 4.51 -6.36 -33.98
N ALA A 51 4.58 -5.11 -34.42
CA ALA A 51 5.30 -4.08 -33.65
C ALA A 51 4.61 -3.80 -32.31
N PRO A 52 5.38 -3.51 -31.23
CA PRO A 52 4.81 -3.20 -29.94
C PRO A 52 3.94 -1.93 -30.00
N ASP A 53 2.86 -1.93 -29.23
CA ASP A 53 2.01 -0.74 -29.09
C ASP A 53 2.71 0.29 -28.17
N THR A 54 3.21 1.36 -28.74
CA THR A 54 3.93 2.43 -28.02
C THR A 54 3.04 3.61 -27.65
N LEU A 55 1.78 3.58 -28.02
CA LEU A 55 0.86 4.72 -27.89
C LEU A 55 0.72 5.22 -26.45
N THR A 56 0.61 4.33 -25.48
CA THR A 56 0.51 4.70 -24.05
C THR A 56 1.80 5.31 -23.53
N ALA A 57 2.96 4.76 -23.94
CA ALA A 57 4.26 5.30 -23.59
C ALA A 57 4.49 6.70 -24.22
N ASP A 58 4.06 6.89 -25.45
CA ASP A 58 4.14 8.20 -26.11
C ASP A 58 3.26 9.25 -25.42
N LEU A 59 2.05 8.86 -24.96
CA LEU A 59 1.18 9.73 -24.17
C LEU A 59 1.78 10.03 -22.78
N ALA A 60 2.37 9.04 -22.15
CA ALA A 60 3.03 9.18 -20.84
C ALA A 60 4.28 10.09 -20.89
N ASN A 61 4.88 10.26 -22.07
CA ASN A 61 6.02 11.16 -22.26
C ASN A 61 5.62 12.59 -22.65
N THR A 62 4.34 12.91 -22.67
CA THR A 62 3.83 14.21 -23.13
C THR A 62 3.05 14.91 -22.02
N ASP A 63 3.55 16.02 -21.47
CA ASP A 63 2.89 16.79 -20.41
C ASP A 63 1.52 17.36 -20.84
N ASP A 64 1.31 17.62 -22.11
CA ASP A 64 0.02 18.11 -22.64
C ASP A 64 -1.11 17.05 -22.51
N THR A 65 -0.80 15.79 -22.21
CA THR A 65 -1.78 14.71 -22.08
C THR A 65 -2.80 14.96 -20.97
N VAL A 66 -2.39 15.51 -19.83
CA VAL A 66 -3.25 15.73 -18.67
C VAL A 66 -3.82 17.15 -18.58
N LYS A 67 -3.20 18.10 -19.24
CA LYS A 67 -3.48 19.53 -19.16
C LYS A 67 -4.96 19.91 -19.37
N PRO A 68 -5.68 19.45 -20.43
CA PRO A 68 -7.08 19.85 -20.64
C PRO A 68 -7.99 19.38 -19.49
N PHE A 69 -7.65 18.27 -18.84
CA PHE A 69 -8.45 17.69 -17.76
C PHE A 69 -8.22 18.43 -16.44
N ILE A 70 -6.96 18.76 -16.12
CA ILE A 70 -6.62 19.58 -14.96
C ILE A 70 -7.32 20.94 -15.04
N MET A 71 -7.15 21.65 -16.18
CA MET A 71 -7.81 22.95 -16.40
C MET A 71 -9.34 22.85 -16.31
N SER A 72 -9.92 21.74 -16.73
CA SER A 72 -11.39 21.53 -16.66
C SER A 72 -11.85 21.38 -15.21
N CYS A 73 -11.08 20.70 -14.35
CA CYS A 73 -11.39 20.57 -12.92
C CYS A 73 -11.30 21.90 -12.20
N ASP A 74 -10.38 22.78 -12.58
CA ASP A 74 -10.20 24.12 -11.97
C ASP A 74 -11.38 25.06 -12.24
N THR A 75 -12.16 24.84 -13.30
CA THR A 75 -13.31 25.71 -13.67
C THR A 75 -14.49 25.60 -12.73
N LYS A 76 -14.57 24.60 -11.85
CA LYS A 76 -15.75 24.26 -11.03
C LYS A 76 -17.04 24.07 -11.83
N ASN A 77 -16.94 23.83 -13.14
CA ASN A 77 -18.11 23.60 -14.00
C ASN A 77 -18.61 22.16 -13.84
N PRO A 78 -19.86 21.95 -13.38
CA PRO A 78 -20.40 20.61 -13.09
C PRO A 78 -20.53 19.72 -14.33
N LYS A 79 -20.41 20.27 -15.54
CA LYS A 79 -20.44 19.50 -16.79
C LYS A 79 -19.04 19.09 -17.28
N LEU A 80 -18.02 19.93 -17.06
CA LEU A 80 -16.65 19.67 -17.48
C LEU A 80 -15.94 18.68 -16.55
N ILE A 81 -16.11 18.83 -15.24
CA ILE A 81 -15.43 18.03 -14.21
C ILE A 81 -15.66 16.51 -14.37
N PRO A 82 -16.91 16.01 -14.55
CA PRO A 82 -17.15 14.57 -14.68
C PRO A 82 -16.49 13.98 -15.93
N ILE A 83 -16.42 14.72 -17.03
CA ILE A 83 -15.75 14.30 -18.26
C ILE A 83 -14.24 14.22 -18.02
N ALA A 84 -13.67 15.27 -17.41
CA ALA A 84 -12.24 15.36 -17.11
C ALA A 84 -11.77 14.22 -16.21
N ILE A 85 -12.46 13.97 -15.08
CA ILE A 85 -12.10 12.89 -14.15
C ILE A 85 -12.26 11.51 -14.82
N SER A 86 -13.28 11.32 -15.65
CA SER A 86 -13.46 10.07 -16.40
C SER A 86 -12.31 9.82 -17.39
N CYS A 87 -11.79 10.88 -18.04
CA CYS A 87 -10.62 10.78 -18.90
C CYS A 87 -9.34 10.49 -18.13
N LEU A 88 -9.11 11.20 -17.01
CA LEU A 88 -7.97 10.93 -16.12
C LEU A 88 -7.97 9.48 -15.64
N GLN A 89 -9.12 8.96 -15.19
CA GLN A 89 -9.26 7.57 -14.78
C GLN A 89 -8.84 6.58 -15.87
N LYS A 90 -9.29 6.82 -17.10
CA LYS A 90 -8.94 5.97 -18.27
C LYS A 90 -7.43 6.03 -18.57
N LEU A 91 -6.85 7.24 -18.59
CA LEU A 91 -5.42 7.42 -18.82
C LEU A 91 -4.57 6.74 -17.76
N ILE A 92 -4.91 6.92 -16.48
CA ILE A 92 -4.23 6.31 -15.34
C ILE A 92 -4.29 4.78 -15.42
N SER A 93 -5.48 4.22 -15.70
CA SER A 93 -5.66 2.76 -15.80
C SER A 93 -4.87 2.11 -16.93
N HIS A 94 -4.43 2.88 -17.92
CA HIS A 94 -3.66 2.41 -19.07
C HIS A 94 -2.20 2.86 -19.05
N HIS A 95 -1.68 3.35 -17.93
CA HIS A 95 -0.31 3.87 -17.79
C HIS A 95 0.05 4.96 -18.81
N ALA A 96 -0.92 5.81 -19.16
CA ALA A 96 -0.79 6.83 -20.21
C ALA A 96 -0.64 8.26 -19.66
N VAL A 97 -0.19 8.40 -18.41
CA VAL A 97 0.03 9.67 -17.71
C VAL A 97 1.51 9.82 -17.39
N PRO A 98 2.09 11.03 -17.55
CA PRO A 98 3.46 11.31 -17.11
C PRO A 98 3.62 11.10 -15.59
N GLU A 99 4.71 10.45 -15.18
CA GLU A 99 5.06 10.26 -13.76
C GLU A 99 5.13 11.60 -13.00
N SER A 100 5.64 12.65 -13.66
CA SER A 100 5.73 14.02 -13.13
C SER A 100 4.37 14.64 -12.78
N SER A 101 3.29 14.15 -13.39
CA SER A 101 1.94 14.71 -13.23
C SER A 101 1.13 14.06 -12.11
N THR A 102 1.63 13.00 -11.47
CA THR A 102 0.88 12.24 -10.44
C THR A 102 0.48 13.10 -9.26
N SER A 103 1.39 13.90 -8.72
CA SER A 103 1.13 14.83 -7.61
C SER A 103 0.08 15.90 -7.98
N LEU A 104 0.18 16.46 -9.20
CA LEU A 104 -0.78 17.46 -9.68
C LEU A 104 -2.18 16.87 -9.86
N ILE A 105 -2.26 15.65 -10.40
CA ILE A 105 -3.55 14.94 -10.54
C ILE A 105 -4.17 14.70 -9.17
N LEU A 106 -3.39 14.22 -8.21
CA LEU A 106 -3.88 13.94 -6.86
C LEU A 106 -4.41 15.20 -6.17
N LYS A 107 -3.68 16.33 -6.31
CA LYS A 107 -4.15 17.62 -5.83
C LYS A 107 -5.47 18.02 -6.47
N THR A 108 -5.56 17.89 -7.81
CA THR A 108 -6.78 18.20 -8.56
C THR A 108 -7.97 17.35 -8.09
N LEU A 109 -7.76 16.05 -7.84
CA LEU A 109 -8.79 15.16 -7.29
C LEU A 109 -9.19 15.58 -5.86
N SER A 110 -8.23 15.99 -5.03
CA SER A 110 -8.47 16.45 -3.67
C SER A 110 -9.33 17.73 -3.61
N ASP A 111 -9.17 18.62 -4.58
CA ASP A 111 -9.97 19.84 -4.68
C ASP A 111 -11.45 19.56 -5.03
N GLN A 112 -11.75 18.35 -5.50
CA GLN A 112 -13.11 17.92 -5.87
C GLN A 112 -13.82 17.10 -4.78
N VAL A 113 -13.28 16.98 -3.58
CA VAL A 113 -13.89 16.22 -2.45
C VAL A 113 -15.32 16.68 -2.14
N GLY A 114 -15.61 17.98 -2.23
CA GLY A 114 -16.94 18.54 -1.98
C GLY A 114 -17.98 18.36 -3.10
N SER A 115 -17.68 17.56 -4.11
CA SER A 115 -18.52 17.36 -5.29
C SER A 115 -19.65 16.33 -5.07
N THR A 116 -20.37 15.97 -6.15
CA THR A 116 -21.47 15.00 -6.11
C THR A 116 -20.99 13.60 -5.74
N MET A 117 -21.88 12.76 -5.18
CA MET A 117 -21.60 11.37 -4.81
C MET A 117 -20.96 10.57 -5.96
N GLU A 118 -21.51 10.71 -7.18
CA GLU A 118 -20.97 9.99 -8.35
C GLU A 118 -19.53 10.36 -8.65
N LEU A 119 -19.19 11.64 -8.47
CA LEU A 119 -17.84 12.13 -8.71
C LEU A 119 -16.89 11.69 -7.59
N GLN A 120 -17.33 11.70 -6.34
CA GLN A 120 -16.56 11.16 -5.21
C GLN A 120 -16.23 9.68 -5.40
N LEU A 121 -17.18 8.86 -5.88
CA LEU A 121 -16.93 7.45 -6.20
C LEU A 121 -15.94 7.29 -7.36
N LYS A 122 -16.01 8.12 -8.41
CA LYS A 122 -15.03 8.11 -9.50
C LYS A 122 -13.63 8.50 -9.02
N ILE A 123 -13.53 9.48 -8.11
CA ILE A 123 -12.25 9.85 -7.48
C ILE A 123 -11.65 8.63 -6.76
N LEU A 124 -12.42 7.94 -5.91
CA LEU A 124 -11.96 6.75 -5.20
C LEU A 124 -11.51 5.63 -6.16
N GLN A 125 -12.26 5.41 -7.25
CA GLN A 125 -11.88 4.45 -8.29
C GLN A 125 -10.61 4.85 -9.06
N THR A 126 -10.23 6.12 -9.04
CA THR A 126 -9.04 6.63 -9.72
C THR A 126 -7.79 6.56 -8.85
N ILE A 127 -7.93 6.70 -7.53
CA ILE A 127 -6.80 6.73 -6.60
C ILE A 127 -6.04 5.41 -6.59
N LEU A 128 -6.73 4.27 -6.49
CA LEU A 128 -6.06 2.97 -6.42
C LEU A 128 -5.19 2.68 -7.64
N PRO A 129 -5.68 2.79 -8.90
CA PRO A 129 -4.82 2.66 -10.08
C PRO A 129 -3.69 3.70 -10.13
N LEU A 130 -3.89 4.91 -9.61
CA LEU A 130 -2.84 5.93 -9.58
C LEU A 130 -1.66 5.47 -8.70
N ILE A 131 -1.93 4.83 -7.56
CA ILE A 131 -0.89 4.38 -6.65
C ILE A 131 -0.25 3.07 -7.13
N THR A 132 -1.04 2.16 -7.69
CA THR A 132 -0.54 0.85 -8.12
C THR A 132 0.24 0.89 -9.42
N ASN A 133 -0.05 1.85 -10.29
CA ASN A 133 0.50 1.92 -11.64
C ASN A 133 1.72 2.84 -11.78
N TYR A 134 1.98 3.72 -10.80
CA TYR A 134 3.03 4.74 -10.89
C TYR A 134 4.02 4.64 -9.74
N HIS A 135 5.31 4.52 -10.10
CA HIS A 135 6.39 4.36 -9.12
C HIS A 135 6.70 5.66 -8.36
N SER A 136 6.35 6.80 -8.91
CA SER A 136 6.55 8.12 -8.28
C SER A 136 5.66 8.39 -7.07
N VAL A 137 4.72 7.51 -6.77
CA VAL A 137 3.76 7.72 -5.66
C VAL A 137 4.34 7.17 -4.35
N HIS A 138 5.18 7.98 -3.71
CA HIS A 138 5.82 7.74 -2.43
C HIS A 138 5.74 8.98 -1.52
N GLY A 139 6.07 8.81 -0.24
CA GLY A 139 6.22 9.90 0.72
C GLY A 139 4.99 10.79 0.78
N GLU A 140 5.17 12.08 0.56
CA GLU A 140 4.10 13.09 0.59
C GLU A 140 2.94 12.79 -0.37
N VAL A 141 3.23 12.25 -1.57
CA VAL A 141 2.20 11.93 -2.57
C VAL A 141 1.33 10.76 -2.10
N LEU A 142 1.93 9.75 -1.47
CA LEU A 142 1.20 8.64 -0.87
C LEU A 142 0.37 9.12 0.34
N ALA A 143 0.93 9.99 1.17
CA ALA A 143 0.22 10.60 2.30
C ALA A 143 -1.00 11.42 1.84
N ASP A 144 -0.86 12.20 0.75
CA ASP A 144 -1.96 12.95 0.15
C ASP A 144 -3.09 12.05 -0.36
N ALA A 145 -2.74 10.92 -0.96
CA ALA A 145 -3.72 9.93 -1.43
C ALA A 145 -4.50 9.29 -0.27
N LEU A 146 -3.79 8.90 0.80
CA LEU A 146 -4.41 8.38 2.01
C LEU A 146 -5.29 9.43 2.69
N LEU A 147 -4.81 10.67 2.79
CA LEU A 147 -5.59 11.78 3.34
C LEU A 147 -6.86 12.07 2.51
N LEU A 148 -6.77 11.96 1.18
CA LEU A 148 -7.94 12.12 0.30
C LEU A 148 -9.00 11.04 0.58
N CYS A 149 -8.59 9.78 0.71
CA CYS A 149 -9.51 8.70 1.10
C CYS A 149 -10.12 8.94 2.49
N TYR A 150 -9.31 9.39 3.46
CA TYR A 150 -9.79 9.71 4.79
C TYR A 150 -10.84 10.84 4.79
N ARG A 151 -10.63 11.93 4.03
CA ARG A 151 -11.60 13.01 3.87
C ARG A 151 -12.91 12.55 3.24
N LEU A 152 -12.84 11.62 2.28
CA LEU A 152 -14.02 11.03 1.65
C LEU A 152 -14.74 10.04 2.58
N GLN A 153 -14.05 9.45 3.55
CA GLN A 153 -14.65 8.61 4.59
C GLN A 153 -15.52 9.44 5.56
N ASP A 154 -15.22 10.72 5.77
CA ASP A 154 -16.00 11.59 6.64
C ASP A 154 -17.26 12.15 5.97
N THR A 155 -17.61 11.71 4.76
CA THR A 155 -18.82 12.15 4.06
C THR A 155 -20.08 11.54 4.66
N LYS A 156 -21.19 12.27 4.58
CA LYS A 156 -22.51 11.80 5.08
C LYS A 156 -23.13 10.68 4.22
N THR A 157 -22.58 10.42 3.05
CA THR A 157 -23.11 9.41 2.12
C THR A 157 -22.55 8.02 2.45
N PRO A 158 -23.36 7.07 2.93
CA PRO A 158 -22.86 5.76 3.41
C PRO A 158 -22.06 4.98 2.36
N VAL A 159 -22.46 5.06 1.08
CA VAL A 159 -21.77 4.37 -0.01
C VAL A 159 -20.37 4.94 -0.23
N VAL A 160 -20.22 6.27 -0.21
CA VAL A 160 -18.91 6.94 -0.33
C VAL A 160 -18.04 6.62 0.86
N ASN A 161 -18.58 6.74 2.08
CA ASN A 161 -17.89 6.45 3.33
C ASN A 161 -17.31 5.01 3.33
N SER A 162 -18.16 4.02 3.06
CA SER A 162 -17.72 2.60 3.05
C SER A 162 -16.70 2.31 1.93
N THR A 163 -16.89 2.90 0.74
CA THR A 163 -15.94 2.74 -0.37
C THR A 163 -14.60 3.42 -0.03
N ALA A 164 -14.63 4.61 0.56
CA ALA A 164 -13.43 5.32 0.98
C ALA A 164 -12.65 4.54 2.06
N ALA A 165 -13.34 3.99 3.06
CA ALA A 165 -12.72 3.13 4.06
C ALA A 165 -12.07 1.87 3.44
N ALA A 166 -12.75 1.24 2.48
CA ALA A 166 -12.22 0.08 1.77
C ALA A 166 -10.99 0.46 0.92
N THR A 167 -11.06 1.59 0.19
CA THR A 167 -9.92 2.08 -0.60
C THR A 167 -8.74 2.44 0.29
N PHE A 168 -8.96 3.14 1.40
CA PHE A 168 -7.91 3.46 2.37
C PHE A 168 -7.20 2.19 2.86
N ARG A 169 -7.98 1.16 3.24
CA ARG A 169 -7.43 -0.14 3.66
C ARG A 169 -6.58 -0.79 2.56
N GLN A 170 -7.08 -0.80 1.32
CA GLN A 170 -6.34 -1.36 0.19
C GLN A 170 -5.02 -0.64 -0.06
N LEU A 171 -4.97 0.69 0.04
CA LEU A 171 -3.75 1.47 -0.11
C LEU A 171 -2.73 1.18 0.98
N VAL A 172 -3.18 1.09 2.23
CA VAL A 172 -2.32 0.71 3.35
C VAL A 172 -1.74 -0.69 3.13
N ILE A 173 -2.57 -1.68 2.83
CA ILE A 173 -2.12 -3.06 2.56
C ILE A 173 -1.14 -3.07 1.39
N TYR A 174 -1.44 -2.39 0.29
CA TYR A 174 -0.57 -2.31 -0.89
C TYR A 174 0.84 -1.78 -0.56
N ALA A 175 0.96 -0.77 0.30
CA ALA A 175 2.27 -0.24 0.72
C ALA A 175 3.12 -1.31 1.42
N PHE A 176 2.50 -2.16 2.26
CA PHE A 176 3.19 -3.27 2.93
C PHE A 176 3.47 -4.45 2.00
N GLU A 177 2.53 -4.82 1.13
CA GLU A 177 2.74 -5.87 0.13
C GLU A 177 3.90 -5.52 -0.82
N LYS A 178 3.99 -4.25 -1.23
CA LYS A 178 5.08 -3.79 -2.08
C LYS A 178 6.44 -3.92 -1.38
N LEU A 179 6.53 -3.53 -0.11
CA LEU A 179 7.73 -3.75 0.69
C LEU A 179 8.06 -5.25 0.81
N SER A 180 7.08 -6.10 1.08
CA SER A 180 7.28 -7.56 1.17
C SER A 180 7.83 -8.15 -0.13
N ILE A 181 7.32 -7.71 -1.27
CA ILE A 181 7.80 -8.16 -2.59
C ILE A 181 9.27 -7.75 -2.81
N GLU A 182 9.64 -6.53 -2.44
CA GLU A 182 11.02 -6.04 -2.59
C GLU A 182 11.97 -6.75 -1.61
N ASP A 183 11.55 -6.98 -0.36
CA ASP A 183 12.30 -7.78 0.61
C ASP A 183 12.56 -9.19 0.08
N PHE A 184 11.54 -9.81 -0.52
CA PHE A 184 11.69 -11.14 -1.12
C PHE A 184 12.69 -11.15 -2.29
N LYS A 185 12.66 -10.12 -3.16
CA LYS A 185 13.62 -10.00 -4.27
C LYS A 185 15.05 -9.85 -3.79
N ILE A 186 15.28 -9.07 -2.74
CA ILE A 186 16.61 -8.81 -2.17
C ILE A 186 17.16 -10.07 -1.48
N ASN A 187 16.30 -10.80 -0.78
CA ASN A 187 16.69 -11.96 0.01
C ASN A 187 16.66 -13.30 -0.77
N SER A 188 16.07 -13.31 -1.99
CA SER A 188 16.06 -14.49 -2.84
C SER A 188 17.44 -14.69 -3.46
N PRO A 189 18.07 -15.88 -3.36
CA PRO A 189 19.33 -16.16 -4.05
C PRO A 189 19.10 -16.09 -5.56
N GLU A 190 19.85 -15.23 -6.26
CA GLU A 190 19.85 -15.19 -7.74
C GLU A 190 20.07 -16.60 -8.29
N PRO A 191 19.28 -17.07 -9.27
CA PRO A 191 19.59 -18.28 -10.01
C PRO A 191 20.91 -18.03 -10.74
N ARG A 192 21.99 -18.64 -10.27
CA ARG A 192 23.28 -18.61 -10.97
C ARG A 192 23.04 -19.09 -12.41
N PRO A 193 23.41 -18.33 -13.44
CA PRO A 193 23.33 -18.81 -14.80
C PRO A 193 24.20 -20.07 -14.89
N LEU A 194 23.58 -21.18 -15.25
CA LEU A 194 24.29 -22.43 -15.60
C LEU A 194 25.21 -22.11 -16.78
N SER A 195 26.46 -21.79 -16.48
CA SER A 195 27.50 -21.73 -17.50
C SER A 195 27.68 -23.15 -18.07
N SER A 196 27.21 -23.32 -19.29
CA SER A 196 27.48 -24.46 -20.13
C SER A 196 28.99 -24.53 -20.41
N THR A 197 29.73 -25.24 -19.58
CA THR A 197 31.10 -25.65 -19.88
C THR A 197 31.07 -26.96 -20.66
N ALA A 198 31.17 -26.81 -21.97
CA ALA A 198 31.61 -27.93 -22.82
C ALA A 198 33.07 -28.28 -22.54
N HIS A 199 33.30 -29.57 -22.39
CA HIS A 199 34.59 -30.23 -22.19
C HIS A 199 35.74 -29.71 -23.05
N ASN A 200 36.91 -29.49 -22.44
CA ASN A 200 38.15 -30.05 -23.00
C ASN A 200 39.19 -30.26 -21.88
N ALA A 201 39.53 -31.51 -21.72
CA ALA A 201 40.59 -32.00 -20.86
C ALA A 201 42.00 -31.68 -21.45
N LYS A 202 42.90 -31.17 -20.62
CA LYS A 202 44.34 -31.54 -20.64
C LYS A 202 45.03 -31.11 -19.35
N THR A 203 45.73 -32.04 -18.77
CA THR A 203 46.49 -32.08 -17.51
C THR A 203 47.83 -31.30 -17.54
N PRO A 204 48.63 -31.32 -16.48
CA PRO A 204 49.10 -30.10 -15.81
C PRO A 204 50.63 -29.89 -15.95
N THR A 205 51.12 -28.71 -15.68
CA THR A 205 52.51 -28.52 -15.19
C THR A 205 52.64 -27.22 -14.39
N GLU A 206 53.30 -27.38 -13.27
CA GLU A 206 53.73 -26.39 -12.31
C GLU A 206 54.50 -25.20 -12.90
N ARG A 207 54.35 -24.02 -12.32
CA ARG A 207 55.44 -23.21 -11.74
C ARG A 207 54.95 -21.95 -11.05
N LEU A 208 55.47 -21.75 -9.85
CA LEU A 208 55.42 -20.52 -9.03
C LEU A 208 55.99 -19.34 -9.78
N SER A 209 55.39 -18.15 -9.54
CA SER A 209 56.09 -16.96 -9.06
C SER A 209 55.12 -15.80 -8.80
N ASN A 210 55.34 -15.11 -7.71
CA ASN A 210 54.73 -13.88 -7.22
C ASN A 210 54.73 -12.79 -8.27
N ASP A 211 53.64 -11.99 -8.34
CA ASP A 211 53.78 -10.53 -8.18
C ASP A 211 52.42 -9.90 -7.84
N MET A 212 52.49 -9.05 -6.85
CA MET A 212 51.44 -8.12 -6.38
C MET A 212 51.28 -7.01 -7.41
N THR A 213 50.04 -6.77 -7.86
CA THR A 213 49.53 -5.39 -8.10
C THR A 213 48.02 -5.41 -8.14
N SER A 214 47.46 -4.77 -7.16
CA SER A 214 46.05 -4.46 -6.98
C SER A 214 45.61 -3.40 -7.99
N THR A 215 44.59 -3.72 -8.78
CA THR A 215 43.72 -2.72 -9.40
C THR A 215 42.26 -3.11 -9.12
N PRO A 216 41.46 -2.23 -8.49
CA PRO A 216 40.05 -2.52 -8.27
C PRO A 216 39.29 -2.21 -9.56
N LEU A 217 38.74 -3.23 -10.19
CA LEU A 217 37.72 -3.10 -11.22
C LEU A 217 36.43 -2.65 -10.54
N THR A 218 36.18 -1.36 -10.62
CA THR A 218 34.90 -0.73 -10.33
C THR A 218 33.84 -1.23 -11.27
N SER A 219 32.99 -2.15 -10.79
CA SER A 219 31.69 -2.41 -11.38
C SER A 219 30.64 -1.55 -10.65
N ASN A 220 30.55 -0.29 -11.02
CA ASN A 220 29.50 0.61 -10.58
C ASN A 220 28.45 0.74 -11.66
N ALA A 221 27.30 0.10 -11.44
CA ALA A 221 25.91 0.42 -11.84
C ALA A 221 25.11 -0.89 -11.90
N PRO A 222 24.01 -1.04 -11.25
CA PRO A 222 22.81 -0.33 -10.90
C PRO A 222 22.33 -0.49 -9.43
N LYS A 223 23.24 -0.74 -8.50
CA LYS A 223 22.89 -0.94 -7.07
C LYS A 223 22.40 0.32 -6.37
N THR A 224 22.66 1.52 -6.91
CA THR A 224 22.36 2.77 -6.22
C THR A 224 20.89 3.19 -6.37
N GLU A 225 20.26 2.93 -7.51
CA GLU A 225 18.85 3.27 -7.74
C GLU A 225 17.92 2.29 -7.01
N LEU A 226 18.20 1.00 -7.05
CA LEU A 226 17.44 -0.02 -6.33
C LEU A 226 17.47 0.23 -4.81
N SER A 227 18.59 0.72 -4.27
CA SER A 227 18.71 1.05 -2.86
C SER A 227 17.90 2.29 -2.46
N SER A 228 17.70 3.26 -3.36
CA SER A 228 16.92 4.47 -3.11
C SER A 228 15.43 4.20 -3.07
N GLU A 229 14.88 3.49 -4.06
CA GLU A 229 13.46 3.11 -4.10
C GLU A 229 13.10 2.19 -2.93
N TYR A 230 13.93 1.19 -2.64
CA TYR A 230 13.73 0.31 -1.51
C TYR A 230 13.65 1.08 -0.18
N ALA A 231 14.54 2.04 0.03
CA ALA A 231 14.52 2.89 1.22
C ALA A 231 13.22 3.71 1.33
N GLN A 232 12.62 4.09 0.20
CA GLN A 232 11.33 4.78 0.17
C GLN A 232 10.19 3.85 0.62
N TYR A 233 10.13 2.60 0.13
CA TYR A 233 9.12 1.62 0.58
C TYR A 233 9.19 1.33 2.07
N VAL A 234 10.42 1.15 2.61
CA VAL A 234 10.64 0.97 4.04
C VAL A 234 10.16 2.18 4.84
N THR A 235 10.47 3.38 4.36
CA THR A 235 10.08 4.64 5.01
C THR A 235 8.56 4.81 4.99
N ASP A 236 7.90 4.56 3.86
CA ASP A 236 6.45 4.68 3.72
C ASP A 236 5.72 3.70 4.67
N ALA A 237 6.12 2.45 4.68
CA ALA A 237 5.54 1.44 5.57
C ALA A 237 5.74 1.81 7.05
N PHE A 238 6.95 2.29 7.43
CA PHE A 238 7.24 2.73 8.79
C PHE A 238 6.38 3.93 9.20
N MET A 239 6.29 4.97 8.37
CA MET A 239 5.53 6.18 8.67
C MET A 239 4.03 5.91 8.76
N ILE A 240 3.49 5.06 7.87
CA ILE A 240 2.08 4.62 7.94
C ILE A 240 1.83 3.87 9.24
N PHE A 241 2.68 2.87 9.59
CA PHE A 241 2.48 2.08 10.80
C PHE A 241 2.62 2.91 12.07
N GLN A 242 3.58 3.84 12.10
CA GLN A 242 3.77 4.78 13.21
C GLN A 242 2.51 5.64 13.43
N ASP A 243 1.96 6.20 12.35
CA ASP A 243 0.74 7.02 12.45
C ASP A 243 -0.48 6.19 12.89
N LEU A 244 -0.60 4.94 12.42
CA LEU A 244 -1.65 4.05 12.91
C LEU A 244 -1.53 3.78 14.42
N CYS A 245 -0.31 3.64 14.94
CA CYS A 245 -0.06 3.49 16.37
C CYS A 245 -0.46 4.76 17.15
N LEU A 246 -0.09 5.94 16.65
CA LEU A 246 -0.46 7.23 17.25
C LEU A 246 -1.97 7.43 17.27
N LEU A 247 -2.63 7.25 16.12
CA LEU A 247 -4.08 7.40 15.97
C LEU A 247 -4.86 6.40 16.83
N ALA A 248 -4.38 5.16 16.95
CA ALA A 248 -4.97 4.16 17.83
C ALA A 248 -4.87 4.55 19.31
N SER A 249 -3.83 5.28 19.71
CA SER A 249 -3.64 5.85 21.04
C SER A 249 -4.43 7.14 21.30
N GLY A 250 -5.07 7.70 20.26
CA GLY A 250 -5.79 8.97 20.32
C GLY A 250 -4.89 10.19 20.09
N GLU A 251 -3.67 9.98 19.62
CA GLU A 251 -2.73 11.03 19.23
C GLU A 251 -2.91 11.38 17.75
N GLN A 252 -2.29 12.47 17.29
CA GLN A 252 -2.40 12.91 15.90
C GLN A 252 -1.36 12.20 15.03
N GLY A 253 -1.80 11.76 13.84
CA GLY A 253 -0.90 11.25 12.82
C GLY A 253 -0.16 12.39 12.11
N THR A 254 1.14 12.27 12.01
CA THR A 254 2.03 13.31 11.44
C THR A 254 2.18 13.16 9.93
N PHE A 255 2.42 11.94 9.45
CA PHE A 255 2.57 11.62 8.04
C PHE A 255 1.23 11.69 7.30
N LEU A 256 0.20 11.04 7.82
CA LEU A 256 -1.15 11.05 7.27
C LEU A 256 -1.86 12.40 7.45
N ARG A 257 -1.36 13.26 8.33
CA ARG A 257 -1.98 14.57 8.66
C ARG A 257 -3.44 14.44 9.09
N VAL A 258 -3.74 13.34 9.78
CA VAL A 258 -5.07 13.02 10.32
C VAL A 258 -5.07 13.32 11.81
N HIS A 259 -6.07 14.11 12.27
CA HIS A 259 -6.17 14.49 13.67
C HIS A 259 -6.82 13.41 14.53
N THR A 260 -7.81 12.72 14.00
CA THR A 260 -8.59 11.69 14.73
C THR A 260 -8.98 10.57 13.79
N MET A 261 -8.87 9.34 14.27
CA MET A 261 -9.38 8.16 13.57
C MET A 261 -10.01 7.21 14.59
N SER A 262 -11.06 6.49 14.23
CA SER A 262 -11.67 5.57 15.19
C SER A 262 -10.67 4.49 15.58
N LYS A 263 -10.52 4.24 16.89
CA LYS A 263 -9.62 3.21 17.43
C LYS A 263 -9.89 1.84 16.79
N GLY A 264 -11.18 1.52 16.57
CA GLY A 264 -11.58 0.28 15.92
C GLY A 264 -11.08 0.16 14.48
N PHE A 265 -11.08 1.26 13.70
CA PHE A 265 -10.55 1.24 12.34
C PHE A 265 -9.02 1.15 12.30
N CYS A 266 -8.33 1.86 13.21
CA CYS A 266 -6.88 1.71 13.36
C CYS A 266 -6.47 0.26 13.68
N LEU A 267 -7.14 -0.37 14.64
CA LEU A 267 -6.87 -1.77 15.02
C LEU A 267 -7.20 -2.75 13.88
N GLU A 268 -8.22 -2.47 13.07
CA GLU A 268 -8.53 -3.25 11.87
C GLU A 268 -7.41 -3.19 10.82
N LEU A 269 -6.84 -2.00 10.61
CA LEU A 269 -5.71 -1.82 9.72
C LEU A 269 -4.47 -2.53 10.25
N VAL A 270 -4.19 -2.40 11.54
CA VAL A 270 -3.09 -3.11 12.21
C VAL A 270 -3.27 -4.63 12.07
N GLU A 271 -4.46 -5.18 12.36
CA GLU A 271 -4.79 -6.60 12.16
C GLU A 271 -4.49 -7.04 10.73
N SER A 272 -4.95 -6.26 9.73
CA SER A 272 -4.76 -6.59 8.32
C SER A 272 -3.28 -6.60 7.91
N ILE A 273 -2.49 -5.63 8.38
CA ILE A 273 -1.05 -5.55 8.14
C ILE A 273 -0.34 -6.77 8.74
N LEU A 274 -0.58 -7.04 10.04
CA LEU A 274 0.07 -8.13 10.77
C LEU A 274 -0.30 -9.53 10.25
N SER A 275 -1.53 -9.68 9.74
CA SER A 275 -1.99 -10.94 9.15
C SER A 275 -1.37 -11.25 7.80
N GLY A 276 -1.24 -10.24 6.94
CA GLY A 276 -0.76 -10.41 5.56
C GLY A 276 0.76 -10.29 5.41
N ASN A 277 1.42 -9.52 6.27
CA ASN A 277 2.81 -9.10 6.07
C ASN A 277 3.67 -9.27 7.34
N HIS A 278 3.45 -10.32 8.12
CA HIS A 278 4.17 -10.52 9.40
C HIS A 278 5.68 -10.66 9.22
N GLU A 279 6.15 -11.21 8.11
CA GLU A 279 7.58 -11.41 7.82
C GLU A 279 8.37 -10.09 7.78
N ILE A 280 7.74 -9.00 7.29
CA ILE A 280 8.36 -7.66 7.24
C ILE A 280 8.82 -7.21 8.63
N PHE A 281 8.05 -7.50 9.67
CA PHE A 281 8.38 -7.10 11.04
C PHE A 281 9.62 -7.83 11.61
N THR A 282 9.93 -9.01 11.10
CA THR A 282 11.14 -9.74 11.48
C THR A 282 12.37 -9.22 10.73
N ILE A 283 12.18 -8.72 9.51
CA ILE A 283 13.23 -8.14 8.66
C ILE A 283 13.55 -6.71 9.10
N HIS A 284 12.52 -5.93 9.51
CA HIS A 284 12.65 -4.52 9.87
C HIS A 284 12.45 -4.30 11.39
N PRO A 285 13.53 -4.24 12.20
CA PRO A 285 13.45 -4.10 13.65
C PRO A 285 12.69 -2.85 14.13
N GLN A 286 12.67 -1.79 13.30
CA GLN A 286 11.95 -0.56 13.59
C GLN A 286 10.43 -0.77 13.64
N LEU A 287 9.87 -1.55 12.71
CA LEU A 287 8.45 -1.93 12.70
C LEU A 287 8.12 -2.83 13.88
N LEU A 288 9.01 -3.79 14.19
CA LEU A 288 8.84 -4.66 15.36
C LEU A 288 8.85 -3.86 16.68
N SER A 289 9.72 -2.86 16.79
CA SER A 289 9.74 -1.96 17.97
C SER A 289 8.43 -1.19 18.12
N LEU A 290 7.85 -0.65 17.04
CA LEU A 290 6.53 -0.02 17.09
C LEU A 290 5.43 -0.98 17.54
N LEU A 291 5.44 -2.21 17.04
CA LEU A 291 4.49 -3.25 17.47
C LEU A 291 4.64 -3.53 18.95
N LYS A 292 5.87 -3.76 19.41
CA LYS A 292 6.21 -4.06 20.81
C LYS A 292 5.87 -2.90 21.75
N ASP A 293 6.37 -1.70 21.44
CA ASP A 293 6.39 -0.57 22.37
C ASP A 293 5.11 0.29 22.32
N LYS A 294 4.31 0.17 21.24
CA LYS A 294 3.09 0.95 21.07
C LYS A 294 1.83 0.09 21.03
N ILE A 295 1.76 -0.89 20.14
CA ILE A 295 0.54 -1.70 19.96
C ILE A 295 0.32 -2.67 21.14
N CYS A 296 1.34 -3.40 21.59
CA CYS A 296 1.17 -4.36 22.69
C CYS A 296 0.66 -3.69 23.96
N PRO A 297 1.26 -2.58 24.47
CA PRO A 297 0.76 -1.89 25.65
C PRO A 297 -0.64 -1.28 25.45
N LEU A 298 -0.93 -0.76 24.26
CA LEU A 298 -2.24 -0.21 23.91
C LEU A 298 -3.33 -1.28 24.00
N VAL A 299 -3.07 -2.47 23.47
CA VAL A 299 -4.02 -3.60 23.52
C VAL A 299 -4.23 -4.07 24.97
N ILE A 300 -3.16 -4.22 25.75
CA ILE A 300 -3.26 -4.58 27.19
C ILE A 300 -4.12 -3.56 27.95
N LYS A 301 -3.85 -2.27 27.75
CA LYS A 301 -4.62 -1.19 28.37
C LYS A 301 -6.09 -1.22 27.95
N ALA A 302 -6.34 -1.44 26.65
CA ALA A 302 -7.70 -1.47 26.13
C ALA A 302 -8.54 -2.61 26.73
N PHE A 303 -7.95 -3.76 27.06
CA PHE A 303 -8.67 -4.83 27.76
C PHE A 303 -9.07 -4.47 29.19
N SER A 304 -8.39 -3.52 29.81
CA SER A 304 -8.76 -3.02 31.15
C SER A 304 -9.91 -2.00 31.13
N GLU A 305 -10.29 -1.52 29.95
CA GLU A 305 -11.38 -0.58 29.74
C GLU A 305 -12.70 -1.30 29.45
N LYS A 306 -13.83 -0.63 29.69
CA LYS A 306 -15.13 -1.16 29.29
C LYS A 306 -15.29 -1.00 27.78
N ASN A 307 -15.25 -2.10 27.07
CA ASN A 307 -15.41 -2.14 25.62
C ASN A 307 -16.77 -2.72 25.23
N ASP A 308 -17.29 -2.26 24.11
CA ASP A 308 -18.42 -2.89 23.45
C ASP A 308 -18.01 -4.21 22.76
N PHE A 309 -18.99 -4.93 22.21
CA PHE A 309 -18.76 -6.19 21.52
C PHE A 309 -17.80 -6.03 20.33
N SER A 310 -17.99 -4.99 19.52
CA SER A 310 -17.19 -4.76 18.30
C SER A 310 -15.72 -4.52 18.62
N MET A 311 -15.44 -3.66 19.62
CA MET A 311 -14.08 -3.37 20.07
C MET A 311 -13.42 -4.60 20.68
N THR A 312 -14.15 -5.35 21.51
CA THR A 312 -13.63 -6.58 22.14
C THR A 312 -13.22 -7.62 21.08
N VAL A 313 -14.06 -7.84 20.06
CA VAL A 313 -13.73 -8.75 18.95
C VAL A 313 -12.47 -8.30 18.20
N ARG A 314 -12.32 -7.00 17.95
CA ARG A 314 -11.12 -6.48 17.27
C ARG A 314 -9.86 -6.67 18.12
N LEU A 315 -9.93 -6.36 19.40
CA LEU A 315 -8.81 -6.59 20.31
C LEU A 315 -8.40 -8.07 20.34
N MET A 316 -9.38 -8.97 20.42
CA MET A 316 -9.14 -10.43 20.39
C MET A 316 -8.44 -10.85 19.09
N ARG A 317 -8.87 -10.35 17.94
CA ARG A 317 -8.25 -10.66 16.65
C ARG A 317 -6.81 -10.17 16.56
N VAL A 318 -6.55 -8.94 17.00
CA VAL A 318 -5.17 -8.40 17.02
C VAL A 318 -4.28 -9.27 17.92
N LEU A 319 -4.77 -9.65 19.12
CA LEU A 319 -4.02 -10.57 20.02
C LEU A 319 -3.75 -11.93 19.38
N GLN A 320 -4.76 -12.53 18.75
CA GLN A 320 -4.59 -13.83 18.08
C GLN A 320 -3.52 -13.76 16.99
N VAL A 321 -3.52 -12.69 16.17
CA VAL A 321 -2.52 -12.50 15.12
C VAL A 321 -1.13 -12.31 15.72
N ILE A 322 -1.00 -11.53 16.80
CA ILE A 322 0.29 -11.33 17.48
C ILE A 322 0.80 -12.66 18.05
N ILE A 323 -0.01 -13.39 18.79
CA ILE A 323 0.40 -14.68 19.38
C ILE A 323 0.77 -15.66 18.26
N LYS A 324 -0.03 -15.77 17.20
CA LYS A 324 0.19 -16.71 16.12
C LYS A 324 1.48 -16.43 15.35
N ASN A 325 1.71 -15.19 14.98
CA ASN A 325 2.77 -14.83 14.04
C ASN A 325 4.05 -14.32 14.71
N PHE A 326 3.98 -13.86 15.98
CA PHE A 326 5.11 -13.19 16.62
C PHE A 326 5.55 -13.83 17.96
N HIS A 327 5.00 -14.98 18.34
CA HIS A 327 5.34 -15.62 19.64
C HIS A 327 6.84 -15.94 19.80
N LEU A 328 7.57 -16.15 18.69
CA LEU A 328 9.01 -16.41 18.71
C LEU A 328 9.85 -15.14 18.97
N VAL A 329 9.33 -13.98 18.61
CA VAL A 329 10.03 -12.68 18.68
C VAL A 329 9.54 -11.84 19.85
N LEU A 330 8.24 -11.90 20.17
CA LEU A 330 7.57 -11.15 21.25
C LEU A 330 7.22 -12.10 22.41
N VAL A 331 8.23 -12.81 22.93
CA VAL A 331 8.05 -13.86 23.94
C VAL A 331 7.35 -13.35 25.20
N MET A 332 7.83 -12.23 25.76
CA MET A 332 7.29 -11.65 27.00
C MET A 332 5.87 -11.11 26.80
N GLU A 333 5.62 -10.45 25.68
CA GLU A 333 4.34 -9.87 25.35
C GLU A 333 3.28 -10.96 25.13
N CYS A 334 3.64 -12.04 24.44
CA CYS A 334 2.76 -13.18 24.21
C CYS A 334 2.45 -13.93 25.51
N GLU A 335 3.41 -14.07 26.44
CA GLU A 335 3.18 -14.60 27.79
C GLU A 335 2.12 -13.78 28.54
N ILE A 336 2.24 -12.45 28.51
CA ILE A 336 1.26 -11.54 29.12
C ILE A 336 -0.12 -11.72 28.48
N PHE A 337 -0.20 -11.84 27.16
CA PHE A 337 -1.48 -12.01 26.45
C PHE A 337 -2.17 -13.33 26.78
N MET A 338 -1.41 -14.43 26.86
CA MET A 338 -1.97 -15.74 27.25
C MET A 338 -2.42 -15.74 28.71
N SER A 339 -1.63 -15.11 29.60
CA SER A 339 -2.03 -14.89 30.99
C SER A 339 -3.27 -14.01 31.13
N LEU A 340 -3.45 -13.03 30.22
CA LEU A 340 -4.65 -12.20 30.16
C LEU A 340 -5.88 -13.05 29.76
N TYR A 341 -5.77 -13.93 28.79
CA TYR A 341 -6.86 -14.85 28.44
C TYR A 341 -7.26 -15.75 29.61
N ALA A 342 -6.28 -16.33 30.33
CA ALA A 342 -6.54 -17.13 31.51
C ALA A 342 -7.31 -16.34 32.60
N LYS A 343 -6.83 -15.13 32.92
CA LYS A 343 -7.50 -14.22 33.88
C LYS A 343 -8.92 -13.85 33.46
N LEU A 344 -9.15 -13.63 32.16
CA LEU A 344 -10.48 -13.33 31.65
C LEU A 344 -11.43 -14.53 31.75
N LEU A 345 -10.95 -15.75 31.63
CA LEU A 345 -11.75 -16.97 31.83
C LEU A 345 -12.10 -17.22 33.31
N GLU A 346 -11.17 -16.94 34.20
CA GLU A 346 -11.34 -17.13 35.66
C GLU A 346 -12.24 -16.05 36.29
N SER A 347 -12.34 -14.86 35.70
CA SER A 347 -13.06 -13.73 36.25
C SER A 347 -14.57 -13.96 36.28
N GLU A 348 -15.19 -13.89 37.45
CA GLU A 348 -16.63 -13.99 37.64
C GLU A 348 -17.38 -12.71 37.25
N THR A 349 -16.67 -11.59 37.12
CA THR A 349 -17.26 -10.26 36.86
C THR A 349 -17.47 -9.97 35.40
N ILE A 350 -16.93 -10.79 34.47
CA ILE A 350 -17.00 -10.60 33.04
C ILE A 350 -18.31 -11.13 32.49
N ALA A 351 -18.88 -10.42 31.49
CA ALA A 351 -20.06 -10.85 30.80
C ALA A 351 -19.85 -12.21 30.08
N VAL A 352 -20.89 -13.06 30.08
CA VAL A 352 -20.85 -14.41 29.48
C VAL A 352 -20.34 -14.38 28.04
N TRP A 353 -20.80 -13.42 27.24
CA TRP A 353 -20.38 -13.30 25.84
C TRP A 353 -18.88 -13.02 25.69
N GLN A 354 -18.26 -12.29 26.61
CA GLN A 354 -16.81 -12.04 26.60
C GLN A 354 -16.04 -13.33 26.89
N ARG A 355 -16.49 -14.15 27.87
CA ARG A 355 -15.88 -15.47 28.12
C ARG A 355 -15.99 -16.39 26.90
N VAL A 356 -17.14 -16.39 26.19
CA VAL A 356 -17.30 -17.18 24.97
C VAL A 356 -16.30 -16.75 23.90
N LEU A 357 -16.11 -15.44 23.70
CA LEU A 357 -15.11 -14.92 22.76
C LEU A 357 -13.68 -15.33 23.14
N VAL A 358 -13.35 -15.28 24.43
CA VAL A 358 -12.02 -15.72 24.90
C VAL A 358 -11.84 -17.22 24.68
N LEU A 359 -12.85 -18.04 24.99
CA LEU A 359 -12.80 -19.48 24.74
C LEU A 359 -12.62 -19.80 23.28
N GLU A 360 -13.33 -19.11 22.39
CA GLU A 360 -13.16 -19.24 20.95
C GLU A 360 -11.75 -18.82 20.49
N ALA A 361 -11.22 -17.72 21.04
CA ALA A 361 -9.87 -17.27 20.76
C ALA A 361 -8.82 -18.31 21.16
N VAL A 362 -8.94 -18.85 22.39
CA VAL A 362 -8.07 -19.93 22.92
C VAL A 362 -8.20 -21.20 22.08
N HIS A 363 -9.42 -21.60 21.75
CA HIS A 363 -9.67 -22.75 20.89
C HIS A 363 -8.98 -22.61 19.52
N ASN A 364 -9.11 -21.46 18.88
CA ASN A 364 -8.47 -21.17 17.59
C ASN A 364 -6.94 -21.21 17.64
N LEU A 365 -6.34 -20.69 18.72
CA LEU A 365 -4.89 -20.74 18.91
C LEU A 365 -4.40 -22.17 19.14
N PHE A 366 -5.08 -22.92 20.01
CA PHE A 366 -4.69 -24.28 20.37
C PHE A 366 -5.24 -25.38 19.43
N SER A 367 -5.91 -25.03 18.38
CA SER A 367 -6.21 -25.95 17.27
C SER A 367 -5.03 -26.17 16.32
N ASP A 368 -4.02 -25.32 16.39
CA ASP A 368 -2.77 -25.43 15.64
C ASP A 368 -1.70 -26.20 16.44
N ALA A 369 -1.45 -27.44 16.05
CA ALA A 369 -0.51 -28.32 16.75
C ALA A 369 0.95 -27.80 16.72
N THR A 370 1.33 -27.05 15.69
CA THR A 370 2.67 -26.47 15.57
C THR A 370 2.84 -25.31 16.53
N LEU A 371 1.84 -24.47 16.64
CA LEU A 371 1.80 -23.36 17.60
C LEU A 371 1.76 -23.89 19.04
N GLN A 372 0.94 -24.93 19.34
CA GLN A 372 0.92 -25.57 20.67
C GLN A 372 2.31 -26.05 21.10
N ARG A 373 2.99 -26.79 20.21
CA ARG A 373 4.33 -27.29 20.48
C ARG A 373 5.30 -26.14 20.75
N SER A 374 5.27 -25.11 19.92
CA SER A 374 6.16 -23.97 20.07
C SER A 374 5.92 -23.23 21.39
N ILE A 375 4.65 -23.00 21.77
CA ILE A 375 4.28 -22.38 23.05
C ILE A 375 4.77 -23.25 24.22
N PHE A 376 4.54 -24.57 24.19
CA PHE A 376 5.01 -25.47 25.23
C PHE A 376 6.53 -25.42 25.39
N GLU A 377 7.30 -25.50 24.30
CA GLU A 377 8.76 -25.43 24.30
C GLU A 377 9.28 -24.08 24.82
N MET A 378 8.56 -23.00 24.56
CA MET A 378 8.98 -21.64 24.95
C MET A 378 8.70 -21.33 26.41
N TYR A 379 7.61 -21.83 26.98
CA TYR A 379 7.14 -21.48 28.33
C TYR A 379 7.16 -22.67 29.26
N ASP A 380 6.38 -23.71 29.04
CA ASP A 380 6.17 -24.81 30.02
C ASP A 380 7.39 -25.71 30.17
N ALA A 381 8.21 -25.88 29.12
CA ALA A 381 9.43 -26.68 29.21
C ALA A 381 10.61 -25.97 29.92
N LYS A 382 10.49 -24.67 30.24
CA LYS A 382 11.53 -23.89 30.92
C LYS A 382 11.22 -23.72 32.38
N GLU A 383 12.21 -24.03 33.24
CA GLU A 383 12.05 -24.01 34.73
C GLU A 383 11.62 -22.65 35.30
N HIS A 384 11.95 -21.53 34.63
CA HIS A 384 11.71 -20.18 35.12
C HIS A 384 10.64 -19.41 34.37
N SER A 385 9.90 -20.05 33.49
CA SER A 385 8.82 -19.44 32.72
C SER A 385 7.46 -19.77 33.33
N THR A 386 6.46 -18.93 33.01
CA THR A 386 5.07 -19.17 33.43
C THR A 386 4.54 -20.43 32.74
N ARG A 387 3.93 -21.33 33.50
CA ARG A 387 3.22 -22.48 32.92
C ARG A 387 1.90 -22.01 32.33
N ILE A 388 1.72 -22.31 31.04
CA ILE A 388 0.55 -21.87 30.27
C ILE A 388 -0.47 -23.00 30.11
N PHE A 389 0.01 -24.25 30.04
CA PHE A 389 -0.80 -25.47 29.94
C PHE A 389 -1.06 -26.11 31.31
#